data_edb6de1b7f5cfca5ef908a15991e836c
#
_entry.id   edb6de1b7f5cfca5ef908a15991e836c
#
_cell.length_a   1.000
_cell.length_b   1.000
_cell.length_c   1.000
_cell.angle_alpha   90.00
_cell.angle_beta   90.00
_cell.angle_gamma   90.00
#
_symmetry.space_group_name_H-M   'P 1'
#
loop_
_entity.id
_entity.type
_entity.pdbx_description
1 polymer ?
#
loop_
_entity_poly.entity_id
_entity_poly.type
_entity_poly.pdbx_seq_one_letter_code
_entity_poly.pdbx_strand_id
1 'polypeptide(L)'
;RQAAIDREQNSRKPKPTVRKTIQEVYQEYCVNGRNDRAYTTKRKQDSLWKNHLCARFGERYIDEISAAEVVDYLTELYCSRGLSYRYVEGFLKMFYLLFGQAYSRNYLDVDSYNKLCVNKDTKIHMPKLKTDDELDIVAFSREELAILDDYFHGTNAETAYLLGRYCGLRINECYGLKWSNVDLKNGTILIDRQMQYQESRIKLVSLKTRNAKRTIQMCDKLKVYFQGLAERREQDQLHLADLREQNQRIIEDLDGSKISSTELVNCLPDGKIQTVNSMKYPTQEIKAKYGIMFKYHYLRHTYGTMMAELNTPQHLLCSQMGHGNIQVTQRYYIALSRAGIDILRENLNRL
;
A
#
# COMPACT_ATOMS: atom_id res chain seq x y z
N ARG A 1 -8.25 -30.99 38.75
CA ARG A 1 -9.37 -30.39 39.53
C ARG A 1 -9.67 -28.97 38.97
N GLN A 2 -8.67 -28.12 38.75
CA GLN A 2 -8.84 -26.77 38.20
C GLN A 2 -9.46 -26.81 36.79
N ALA A 3 -8.98 -27.70 35.93
CA ALA A 3 -9.53 -27.87 34.55
C ALA A 3 -10.99 -28.35 34.52
N ALA A 4 -11.44 -29.08 35.56
CA ALA A 4 -12.85 -29.48 35.69
C ALA A 4 -13.72 -28.32 36.18
N ILE A 5 -13.20 -27.50 37.12
CA ILE A 5 -13.87 -26.29 37.60
C ILE A 5 -14.00 -25.27 36.46
N ASP A 6 -12.95 -25.08 35.67
CA ASP A 6 -12.96 -24.17 34.50
C ASP A 6 -13.93 -24.65 33.40
N ARG A 7 -14.05 -25.95 33.19
CA ARG A 7 -15.07 -26.55 32.32
C ARG A 7 -16.48 -26.33 32.81
N GLU A 8 -16.71 -26.47 34.11
CA GLU A 8 -18.00 -26.29 34.76
C GLU A 8 -18.42 -24.81 34.81
N GLN A 9 -17.48 -23.90 35.02
CA GLN A 9 -17.71 -22.46 34.96
C GLN A 9 -17.94 -21.97 33.50
N ASN A 10 -17.29 -22.56 32.50
CA ASN A 10 -17.51 -22.24 31.11
C ASN A 10 -18.80 -22.85 30.56
N SER A 11 -19.27 -23.99 31.08
CA SER A 11 -20.58 -24.56 30.73
C SER A 11 -21.78 -23.74 31.23
N ARG A 12 -21.56 -22.83 32.17
CA ARG A 12 -22.57 -21.91 32.74
C ARG A 12 -22.68 -20.55 31.99
N LYS A 13 -21.82 -20.30 31.00
CA LYS A 13 -22.02 -19.10 30.16
C LYS A 13 -23.24 -19.30 29.27
N PRO A 14 -24.16 -18.35 29.24
CA PRO A 14 -25.37 -18.49 28.45
C PRO A 14 -25.03 -18.71 26.99
N LYS A 15 -25.69 -19.73 26.36
CA LYS A 15 -25.64 -19.88 24.92
C LYS A 15 -26.11 -18.57 24.28
N PRO A 16 -25.60 -18.20 23.09
CA PRO A 16 -26.06 -17.00 22.39
C PRO A 16 -27.58 -16.97 22.36
N THR A 17 -28.16 -15.93 22.95
CA THR A 17 -29.63 -15.78 23.01
C THR A 17 -30.21 -15.24 21.71
N VAL A 18 -29.33 -14.69 20.86
CA VAL A 18 -29.70 -14.07 19.57
C VAL A 18 -28.81 -14.65 18.49
N ARG A 19 -29.39 -15.33 17.51
CA ARG A 19 -28.68 -15.78 16.31
C ARG A 19 -28.61 -14.65 15.30
N LYS A 20 -27.47 -14.48 14.66
CA LYS A 20 -27.21 -13.45 13.64
C LYS A 20 -26.65 -14.08 12.38
N THR A 21 -27.13 -13.62 11.24
CA THR A 21 -26.52 -13.96 9.95
C THR A 21 -25.18 -13.25 9.81
N ILE A 22 -24.30 -13.79 8.95
CA ILE A 22 -23.01 -13.17 8.67
C ILE A 22 -23.19 -11.76 8.10
N GLN A 23 -24.23 -11.52 7.32
CA GLN A 23 -24.58 -10.20 6.79
C GLN A 23 -24.90 -9.20 7.90
N GLU A 24 -25.70 -9.59 8.88
CA GLU A 24 -26.01 -8.73 10.02
C GLU A 24 -24.75 -8.42 10.85
N VAL A 25 -23.90 -9.43 11.10
CA VAL A 25 -22.62 -9.23 11.80
C VAL A 25 -21.72 -8.29 11.01
N TYR A 26 -21.65 -8.43 9.69
CA TYR A 26 -20.89 -7.52 8.83
C TYR A 26 -21.40 -6.09 8.87
N GLN A 27 -22.72 -5.89 8.84
CA GLN A 27 -23.34 -4.56 8.95
C GLN A 27 -23.01 -3.91 10.30
N GLU A 28 -23.13 -4.65 11.41
CA GLU A 28 -22.73 -4.15 12.72
C GLU A 28 -21.22 -3.83 12.81
N TYR A 29 -20.37 -4.68 12.21
CA TYR A 29 -18.95 -4.40 12.09
C TYR A 29 -18.66 -3.12 11.31
N CYS A 30 -19.43 -2.87 10.25
CA CYS A 30 -19.30 -1.64 9.46
C CYS A 30 -19.59 -0.38 10.27
N VAL A 31 -20.57 -0.45 11.18
CA VAL A 31 -20.99 0.69 12.01
C VAL A 31 -20.07 0.87 13.23
N ASN A 32 -19.72 -0.22 13.91
CA ASN A 32 -19.10 -0.15 15.25
C ASN A 32 -17.65 -0.68 15.29
N GLY A 33 -17.26 -1.59 14.37
CA GLY A 33 -16.02 -2.35 14.46
C GLY A 33 -14.87 -1.77 13.64
N ARG A 34 -15.08 -0.76 12.80
CA ARG A 34 -14.06 -0.22 11.89
C ARG A 34 -13.98 1.30 11.82
N ASN A 35 -14.47 2.01 12.84
CA ASN A 35 -14.51 3.48 12.84
C ASN A 35 -13.13 4.11 12.70
N ASP A 36 -12.13 3.51 13.35
CA ASP A 36 -10.72 3.91 13.33
C ASP A 36 -9.93 3.44 12.10
N ARG A 37 -10.55 2.65 11.21
CA ARG A 37 -9.87 2.10 10.04
C ARG A 37 -9.76 3.12 8.91
N ALA A 38 -8.61 3.13 8.24
CA ALA A 38 -8.37 3.98 7.08
C ALA A 38 -9.41 3.71 5.96
N TYR A 39 -9.80 4.76 5.23
CA TYR A 39 -10.76 4.71 4.13
C TYR A 39 -10.45 3.59 3.11
N THR A 40 -9.18 3.47 2.69
CA THR A 40 -8.75 2.43 1.75
C THR A 40 -8.94 1.01 2.29
N THR A 41 -8.79 0.82 3.62
CA THR A 41 -9.06 -0.47 4.28
C THR A 41 -10.55 -0.77 4.27
N LYS A 42 -11.39 0.21 4.61
CA LYS A 42 -12.85 0.07 4.56
C LYS A 42 -13.31 -0.32 3.15
N ARG A 43 -12.86 0.41 2.12
CA ARG A 43 -13.19 0.10 0.72
C ARG A 43 -12.75 -1.30 0.28
N LYS A 44 -11.55 -1.74 0.70
CA LYS A 44 -11.09 -3.11 0.39
C LYS A 44 -12.00 -4.16 1.04
N GLN A 45 -12.36 -3.97 2.30
CA GLN A 45 -13.27 -4.87 3.01
C GLN A 45 -14.64 -4.90 2.33
N ASP A 46 -15.20 -3.75 1.97
CA ASP A 46 -16.48 -3.67 1.25
C ASP A 46 -16.44 -4.39 -0.10
N SER A 47 -15.32 -4.28 -0.83
CA SER A 47 -15.13 -4.98 -2.09
C SER A 47 -15.06 -6.50 -1.91
N LEU A 48 -14.33 -7.00 -0.89
CA LEU A 48 -14.24 -8.43 -0.58
C LEU A 48 -15.62 -8.97 -0.17
N TRP A 49 -16.33 -8.23 0.67
CA TRP A 49 -17.67 -8.58 1.10
C TRP A 49 -18.64 -8.66 -0.09
N LYS A 50 -18.81 -7.54 -0.80
CA LYS A 50 -19.82 -7.41 -1.87
C LYS A 50 -19.59 -8.39 -3.02
N ASN A 51 -18.33 -8.56 -3.43
CA ASN A 51 -18.01 -9.29 -4.65
C ASN A 51 -17.84 -10.80 -4.42
N HIS A 52 -17.62 -11.24 -3.17
CA HIS A 52 -17.26 -12.63 -2.91
C HIS A 52 -18.00 -13.25 -1.72
N LEU A 53 -18.03 -12.59 -0.56
CA LEU A 53 -18.50 -13.23 0.67
C LEU A 53 -20.01 -13.18 0.83
N CYS A 54 -20.65 -12.06 0.45
CA CYS A 54 -22.06 -11.82 0.68
C CYS A 54 -22.95 -12.90 0.03
N ALA A 55 -22.70 -13.22 -1.25
CA ALA A 55 -23.49 -14.19 -1.98
C ALA A 55 -23.38 -15.63 -1.44
N ARG A 56 -22.23 -15.99 -0.87
CA ARG A 56 -22.00 -17.38 -0.39
C ARG A 56 -22.36 -17.56 1.09
N PHE A 57 -22.09 -16.55 1.92
CA PHE A 57 -22.15 -16.67 3.36
C PHE A 57 -23.16 -15.72 4.01
N GLY A 58 -23.61 -14.67 3.31
CA GLY A 58 -24.37 -13.57 3.90
C GLY A 58 -25.63 -14.00 4.65
N GLU A 59 -26.44 -14.84 4.04
CA GLU A 59 -27.72 -15.31 4.58
C GLU A 59 -27.58 -16.40 5.66
N ARG A 60 -26.37 -16.94 5.84
CA ARG A 60 -26.12 -18.03 6.78
C ARG A 60 -25.86 -17.48 8.18
N TYR A 61 -26.28 -18.24 9.19
CA TYR A 61 -26.00 -17.90 10.57
C TYR A 61 -24.52 -18.11 10.89
N ILE A 62 -23.94 -17.18 11.69
CA ILE A 62 -22.50 -17.17 12.01
C ILE A 62 -22.08 -18.40 12.82
N ASP A 63 -22.98 -18.97 13.61
CA ASP A 63 -22.77 -20.17 14.43
C ASP A 63 -22.78 -21.48 13.62
N GLU A 64 -23.23 -21.46 12.37
CA GLU A 64 -23.27 -22.61 11.47
C GLU A 64 -22.02 -22.77 10.60
N ILE A 65 -21.14 -21.77 10.60
CA ILE A 65 -19.95 -21.78 9.75
C ILE A 65 -18.83 -22.60 10.42
N SER A 66 -18.37 -23.63 9.73
CA SER A 66 -17.25 -24.45 10.22
C SER A 66 -15.89 -23.93 9.74
N ALA A 67 -14.83 -24.25 10.48
CA ALA A 67 -13.47 -23.95 10.06
C ALA A 67 -13.10 -24.66 8.75
N ALA A 68 -13.51 -25.92 8.59
CA ALA A 68 -13.25 -26.68 7.37
C ALA A 68 -13.82 -26.00 6.13
N GLU A 69 -15.08 -25.56 6.21
CA GLU A 69 -15.74 -24.86 5.10
C GLU A 69 -15.01 -23.56 4.69
N VAL A 70 -14.53 -22.79 5.67
CA VAL A 70 -13.75 -21.57 5.38
C VAL A 70 -12.42 -21.93 4.72
N VAL A 71 -11.71 -22.95 5.21
CA VAL A 71 -10.44 -23.41 4.65
C VAL A 71 -10.64 -23.94 3.23
N ASP A 72 -11.70 -24.70 2.98
CA ASP A 72 -12.04 -25.21 1.63
C ASP A 72 -12.32 -24.06 0.68
N TYR A 73 -13.05 -23.05 1.13
CA TYR A 73 -13.30 -21.85 0.34
C TYR A 73 -12.02 -21.07 0.00
N LEU A 74 -11.14 -20.86 0.98
CA LEU A 74 -9.86 -20.19 0.74
C LEU A 74 -8.98 -21.01 -0.22
N THR A 75 -9.01 -22.33 -0.10
CA THR A 75 -8.30 -23.25 -1.00
C THR A 75 -8.86 -23.20 -2.42
N GLU A 76 -10.18 -23.18 -2.58
CA GLU A 76 -10.84 -22.98 -3.88
C GLU A 76 -10.40 -21.67 -4.53
N LEU A 77 -10.43 -20.56 -3.78
CA LEU A 77 -10.01 -19.24 -4.29
C LEU A 77 -8.55 -19.23 -4.76
N TYR A 78 -7.67 -19.85 -3.99
CA TYR A 78 -6.23 -19.86 -4.29
C TYR A 78 -5.86 -20.87 -5.36
N CYS A 79 -6.26 -22.14 -5.16
CA CYS A 79 -5.81 -23.25 -6.01
C CYS A 79 -6.59 -23.37 -7.31
N SER A 80 -7.93 -23.20 -7.25
CA SER A 80 -8.81 -23.45 -8.39
C SER A 80 -9.09 -22.18 -9.20
N ARG A 81 -9.30 -21.04 -8.53
CA ARG A 81 -9.56 -19.76 -9.21
C ARG A 81 -8.29 -18.94 -9.50
N GLY A 82 -7.12 -19.38 -9.03
CA GLY A 82 -5.83 -18.75 -9.33
C GLY A 82 -5.68 -17.34 -8.75
N LEU A 83 -6.40 -17.00 -7.68
CA LEU A 83 -6.24 -15.71 -7.03
C LEU A 83 -4.92 -15.65 -6.25
N SER A 84 -4.27 -14.49 -6.22
CA SER A 84 -2.99 -14.36 -5.52
C SER A 84 -3.12 -14.68 -4.03
N TYR A 85 -2.10 -15.30 -3.44
CA TYR A 85 -2.06 -15.68 -2.03
C TYR A 85 -2.41 -14.50 -1.10
N ARG A 86 -1.82 -13.31 -1.36
CA ARG A 86 -2.10 -12.10 -0.58
C ARG A 86 -3.53 -11.59 -0.71
N TYR A 87 -4.17 -11.83 -1.85
CA TYR A 87 -5.57 -11.45 -2.02
C TYR A 87 -6.45 -12.39 -1.19
N VAL A 88 -6.18 -13.70 -1.25
CA VAL A 88 -6.89 -14.73 -0.46
C VAL A 88 -6.68 -14.55 1.05
N GLU A 89 -5.47 -14.14 1.48
CA GLU A 89 -5.22 -13.75 2.88
C GLU A 89 -6.15 -12.60 3.36
N GLY A 90 -6.60 -11.76 2.44
CA GLY A 90 -7.60 -10.73 2.72
C GLY A 90 -8.95 -11.31 3.17
N PHE A 91 -9.37 -12.44 2.59
CA PHE A 91 -10.60 -13.15 3.02
C PHE A 91 -10.44 -13.80 4.38
N LEU A 92 -9.30 -14.46 4.62
CA LEU A 92 -9.02 -15.02 5.95
C LEU A 92 -9.11 -13.93 7.03
N LYS A 93 -8.52 -12.76 6.80
CA LYS A 93 -8.62 -11.60 7.72
C LYS A 93 -10.07 -11.14 7.91
N MET A 94 -10.90 -11.18 6.87
CA MET A 94 -12.32 -10.85 6.99
C MET A 94 -13.07 -11.84 7.88
N PHE A 95 -12.84 -13.13 7.74
CA PHE A 95 -13.45 -14.14 8.64
C PHE A 95 -13.02 -13.94 10.10
N TYR A 96 -11.73 -13.68 10.36
CA TYR A 96 -11.28 -13.36 11.72
C TYR A 96 -11.96 -12.11 12.29
N LEU A 97 -12.19 -11.07 11.48
CA LEU A 97 -12.89 -9.87 11.90
C LEU A 97 -14.37 -10.16 12.21
N LEU A 98 -15.05 -10.94 11.38
CA LEU A 98 -16.45 -11.29 11.58
C LEU A 98 -16.66 -12.19 12.78
N PHE A 99 -15.85 -13.23 12.95
CA PHE A 99 -15.91 -14.09 14.13
C PHE A 99 -15.55 -13.34 15.41
N GLY A 100 -14.54 -12.44 15.35
CA GLY A 100 -14.20 -11.57 16.47
C GLY A 100 -15.31 -10.62 16.86
N GLN A 101 -15.99 -10.01 15.88
CA GLN A 101 -17.16 -9.17 16.09
C GLN A 101 -18.32 -9.98 16.72
N ALA A 102 -18.62 -11.16 16.17
CA ALA A 102 -19.67 -12.04 16.68
C ALA A 102 -19.40 -12.49 18.12
N TYR A 103 -18.17 -12.85 18.43
CA TYR A 103 -17.76 -13.22 19.78
C TYR A 103 -17.89 -12.05 20.76
N SER A 104 -17.41 -10.86 20.38
CA SER A 104 -17.50 -9.66 21.25
C SER A 104 -18.93 -9.22 21.54
N ARG A 105 -19.89 -9.62 20.70
CA ARG A 105 -21.34 -9.33 20.82
C ARG A 105 -22.14 -10.51 21.39
N ASN A 106 -21.49 -11.60 21.80
CA ASN A 106 -22.12 -12.82 22.30
C ASN A 106 -23.06 -13.51 21.29
N TYR A 107 -22.78 -13.39 19.98
CA TYR A 107 -23.45 -14.16 18.91
C TYR A 107 -22.74 -15.49 18.65
N LEU A 108 -21.51 -15.65 19.12
CA LEU A 108 -20.71 -16.85 19.04
C LEU A 108 -20.19 -17.19 20.45
N ASP A 109 -20.33 -18.44 20.87
CA ASP A 109 -19.80 -18.90 22.16
C ASP A 109 -18.29 -19.05 22.15
N VAL A 110 -17.68 -19.17 23.35
CA VAL A 110 -16.24 -19.25 23.55
C VAL A 110 -15.64 -20.48 22.87
N ASP A 111 -16.33 -21.62 22.94
CA ASP A 111 -15.80 -22.88 22.40
C ASP A 111 -15.77 -22.85 20.88
N SER A 112 -16.85 -22.33 20.26
CA SER A 112 -16.93 -22.12 18.81
C SER A 112 -15.87 -21.10 18.35
N TYR A 113 -15.73 -19.97 19.03
CA TYR A 113 -14.69 -18.99 18.72
C TYR A 113 -13.29 -19.55 18.83
N ASN A 114 -13.02 -20.32 19.91
CA ASN A 114 -11.71 -20.95 20.10
C ASN A 114 -11.38 -21.97 18.97
N LYS A 115 -12.36 -22.77 18.57
CA LYS A 115 -12.18 -23.71 17.43
C LYS A 115 -11.90 -22.97 16.13
N LEU A 116 -12.59 -21.88 15.85
CA LEU A 116 -12.46 -21.12 14.61
C LEU A 116 -11.23 -20.23 14.53
N CYS A 117 -10.81 -19.66 15.67
CA CYS A 117 -9.85 -18.55 15.65
C CYS A 117 -8.57 -18.79 16.45
N VAL A 118 -8.58 -19.63 17.49
CA VAL A 118 -7.50 -19.73 18.47
C VAL A 118 -6.75 -21.04 18.42
N ASN A 119 -7.44 -22.17 18.46
CA ASN A 119 -6.84 -23.49 18.52
C ASN A 119 -6.01 -23.77 17.26
N LYS A 120 -4.73 -24.10 17.44
CA LYS A 120 -3.77 -24.31 16.34
C LYS A 120 -4.19 -25.40 15.37
N ASP A 121 -4.87 -26.44 15.85
CA ASP A 121 -5.21 -27.62 15.06
C ASP A 121 -6.53 -27.49 14.31
N THR A 122 -7.42 -26.60 14.77
CA THR A 122 -8.78 -26.49 14.21
C THR A 122 -9.09 -25.13 13.57
N LYS A 123 -8.30 -24.09 13.86
CA LYS A 123 -8.59 -22.74 13.40
C LYS A 123 -8.52 -22.59 11.89
N ILE A 124 -9.27 -21.63 11.37
CA ILE A 124 -9.17 -21.21 9.99
C ILE A 124 -7.73 -20.80 9.63
N HIS A 125 -7.25 -21.20 8.49
CA HIS A 125 -5.88 -20.90 8.03
C HIS A 125 -5.82 -20.82 6.51
N MET A 126 -4.71 -20.28 6.01
CA MET A 126 -4.42 -20.24 4.58
C MET A 126 -3.99 -21.63 4.09
N PRO A 127 -4.30 -22.00 2.84
CA PRO A 127 -3.65 -23.12 2.19
C PRO A 127 -2.12 -22.91 2.12
N LYS A 128 -1.37 -23.99 1.90
CA LYS A 128 0.09 -23.89 1.74
C LYS A 128 0.43 -23.03 0.53
N LEU A 129 1.43 -22.15 0.71
CA LEU A 129 1.97 -21.34 -0.38
C LEU A 129 2.59 -22.24 -1.44
N LYS A 130 2.29 -21.98 -2.72
CA LYS A 130 3.00 -22.63 -3.84
C LYS A 130 4.42 -22.02 -3.91
N THR A 131 5.41 -22.87 -4.21
CA THR A 131 6.83 -22.47 -4.25
C THR A 131 7.10 -21.35 -5.25
N ASP A 132 6.34 -21.28 -6.34
CA ASP A 132 6.49 -20.26 -7.39
C ASP A 132 5.87 -18.90 -7.03
N ASP A 133 5.13 -18.82 -5.92
CA ASP A 133 4.53 -17.57 -5.43
C ASP A 133 5.48 -16.80 -4.50
N GLU A 134 6.76 -17.13 -4.41
CA GLU A 134 7.74 -16.33 -3.71
C GLU A 134 7.81 -14.94 -4.34
N LEU A 135 7.58 -13.94 -3.48
CA LEU A 135 7.50 -12.54 -3.91
C LEU A 135 8.92 -11.99 -4.07
N ASP A 136 9.51 -12.24 -5.22
CA ASP A 136 10.75 -11.58 -5.61
C ASP A 136 10.56 -10.06 -5.68
N ILE A 137 11.56 -9.34 -5.21
CA ILE A 137 11.61 -7.89 -5.39
C ILE A 137 11.91 -7.65 -6.88
N VAL A 138 10.89 -7.22 -7.61
CA VAL A 138 11.07 -6.83 -9.02
C VAL A 138 11.69 -5.45 -9.06
N ALA A 139 12.93 -5.37 -9.55
CA ALA A 139 13.65 -4.14 -9.83
C ALA A 139 13.97 -4.06 -11.33
N PHE A 140 13.99 -2.85 -11.88
CA PHE A 140 14.39 -2.63 -13.26
C PHE A 140 15.90 -2.80 -13.44
N SER A 141 16.31 -3.40 -14.55
CA SER A 141 17.72 -3.46 -14.97
C SER A 141 18.23 -2.06 -15.36
N ARG A 142 19.56 -1.93 -15.53
CA ARG A 142 20.15 -0.66 -15.98
C ARG A 142 19.73 -0.30 -17.40
N GLU A 143 19.55 -1.29 -18.25
CA GLU A 143 19.10 -1.15 -19.63
C GLU A 143 17.64 -0.70 -19.67
N GLU A 144 16.77 -1.34 -18.87
CA GLU A 144 15.36 -0.93 -18.74
C GLU A 144 15.26 0.50 -18.19
N LEU A 145 16.09 0.86 -17.22
CA LEU A 145 16.13 2.22 -16.68
C LEU A 145 16.55 3.26 -17.71
N ALA A 146 17.49 2.94 -18.58
CA ALA A 146 17.90 3.85 -19.67
C ALA A 146 16.74 4.10 -20.65
N ILE A 147 15.99 3.05 -21.00
CA ILE A 147 14.78 3.16 -21.83
C ILE A 147 13.70 4.00 -21.13
N LEU A 148 13.48 3.78 -19.82
CA LEU A 148 12.50 4.52 -19.04
C LEU A 148 12.90 5.98 -18.84
N ASP A 149 14.19 6.27 -18.60
CA ASP A 149 14.73 7.63 -18.48
C ASP A 149 14.47 8.42 -19.78
N ASP A 150 14.71 7.80 -20.96
CA ASP A 150 14.42 8.40 -22.27
C ASP A 150 12.93 8.57 -22.53
N TYR A 151 12.13 7.54 -22.24
CA TYR A 151 10.68 7.57 -22.46
C TYR A 151 9.98 8.68 -21.66
N PHE A 152 10.35 8.86 -20.38
CA PHE A 152 9.71 9.84 -19.51
C PHE A 152 10.21 11.27 -19.74
N HIS A 153 11.37 11.45 -20.35
CA HIS A 153 11.96 12.76 -20.59
C HIS A 153 11.01 13.67 -21.39
N GLY A 154 10.75 14.87 -20.88
CA GLY A 154 9.85 15.85 -21.49
C GLY A 154 8.36 15.51 -21.45
N THR A 155 7.97 14.36 -20.86
CA THR A 155 6.54 14.01 -20.70
C THR A 155 5.92 14.67 -19.48
N ASN A 156 4.59 14.76 -19.48
CA ASN A 156 3.83 15.22 -18.32
C ASN A 156 4.03 14.34 -17.05
N ALA A 157 4.52 13.13 -17.20
CA ALA A 157 4.74 12.18 -16.10
C ALA A 157 6.20 12.19 -15.60
N GLU A 158 7.10 12.97 -16.21
CA GLU A 158 8.52 13.01 -15.91
C GLU A 158 8.80 13.31 -14.43
N THR A 159 8.17 14.33 -13.86
CA THR A 159 8.36 14.70 -12.45
C THR A 159 8.02 13.53 -11.52
N ALA A 160 6.89 12.88 -11.77
CA ALA A 160 6.49 11.73 -10.96
C ALA A 160 7.45 10.54 -11.13
N TYR A 161 7.90 10.29 -12.36
CA TYR A 161 8.90 9.27 -12.64
C TYR A 161 10.22 9.53 -11.90
N LEU A 162 10.76 10.75 -11.98
CA LEU A 162 12.02 11.13 -11.35
C LEU A 162 11.97 11.04 -9.82
N LEU A 163 10.84 11.41 -9.21
CA LEU A 163 10.62 11.24 -7.76
C LEU A 163 10.59 9.75 -7.37
N GLY A 164 10.00 8.88 -8.19
CA GLY A 164 10.07 7.43 -7.99
C GLY A 164 11.49 6.88 -8.16
N ARG A 165 12.17 7.32 -9.22
CA ARG A 165 13.50 6.88 -9.66
C ARG A 165 14.61 7.24 -8.69
N TYR A 166 14.63 8.50 -8.20
CA TYR A 166 15.73 9.05 -7.40
C TYR A 166 15.44 9.21 -5.92
N CYS A 167 14.18 9.10 -5.50
CA CYS A 167 13.78 9.20 -4.09
C CYS A 167 13.01 7.99 -3.59
N GLY A 168 12.61 7.08 -4.47
CA GLY A 168 11.82 5.91 -4.09
C GLY A 168 10.45 6.27 -3.48
N LEU A 169 9.84 7.41 -3.84
CA LEU A 169 8.55 7.83 -3.31
C LEU A 169 7.43 6.85 -3.68
N ARG A 170 6.46 6.70 -2.79
CA ARG A 170 5.20 6.03 -3.16
C ARG A 170 4.40 6.93 -4.10
N ILE A 171 3.71 6.34 -5.05
CA ILE A 171 2.95 7.11 -6.07
C ILE A 171 2.00 8.14 -5.46
N ASN A 172 1.31 7.80 -4.37
CA ASN A 172 0.40 8.72 -3.69
C ASN A 172 1.13 9.84 -2.93
N GLU A 173 2.32 9.60 -2.39
CA GLU A 173 3.21 10.60 -1.79
C GLU A 173 3.69 11.60 -2.87
N CYS A 174 4.07 11.05 -4.03
CA CYS A 174 4.53 11.82 -5.18
C CYS A 174 3.45 12.81 -5.65
N TYR A 175 2.23 12.35 -5.93
CA TYR A 175 1.15 13.23 -6.38
C TYR A 175 0.58 14.13 -5.27
N GLY A 176 0.85 13.84 -4.00
CA GLY A 176 0.49 14.69 -2.86
C GLY A 176 1.54 15.73 -2.48
N LEU A 177 2.68 15.78 -3.20
CA LEU A 177 3.78 16.69 -2.90
C LEU A 177 3.42 18.14 -3.25
N LYS A 178 3.57 19.04 -2.28
CA LYS A 178 3.38 20.50 -2.45
C LYS A 178 4.71 21.17 -2.72
N TRP A 179 4.69 22.27 -3.46
CA TRP A 179 5.85 23.13 -3.65
C TRP A 179 6.42 23.69 -2.33
N SER A 180 5.56 24.00 -1.37
CA SER A 180 5.98 24.45 -0.03
C SER A 180 6.80 23.41 0.75
N ASN A 181 6.79 22.15 0.33
CA ASN A 181 7.53 21.07 0.94
C ASN A 181 8.89 20.80 0.25
N VAL A 182 9.22 21.55 -0.81
CA VAL A 182 10.47 21.40 -1.58
C VAL A 182 11.42 22.53 -1.18
N ASP A 183 12.54 22.18 -0.56
CA ASP A 183 13.61 23.10 -0.19
C ASP A 183 14.77 22.96 -1.17
N LEU A 184 14.79 23.80 -2.20
CA LEU A 184 15.83 23.82 -3.22
C LEU A 184 17.18 24.30 -2.68
N LYS A 185 17.18 25.16 -1.65
CA LYS A 185 18.41 25.66 -1.03
C LYS A 185 19.16 24.51 -0.36
N ASN A 186 18.47 23.77 0.49
CA ASN A 186 19.06 22.67 1.25
C ASN A 186 19.04 21.32 0.49
N GLY A 187 18.38 21.24 -0.67
CA GLY A 187 18.27 20.01 -1.45
C GLY A 187 17.42 18.95 -0.77
N THR A 188 16.34 19.35 -0.08
CA THR A 188 15.49 18.41 0.67
C THR A 188 14.02 18.51 0.29
N ILE A 189 13.29 17.44 0.54
CA ILE A 189 11.84 17.35 0.33
C ILE A 189 11.18 16.79 1.61
N LEU A 190 10.20 17.50 2.15
CA LEU A 190 9.37 17.02 3.25
C LEU A 190 8.20 16.20 2.70
N ILE A 191 8.12 14.94 3.10
CA ILE A 191 7.00 14.05 2.80
C ILE A 191 6.14 13.93 4.05
N ASP A 192 4.98 14.58 4.07
CA ASP A 192 4.07 14.62 5.22
C ASP A 192 2.63 14.24 4.87
N ARG A 193 2.32 14.09 3.58
CA ARG A 193 0.98 13.81 3.06
C ARG A 193 1.00 12.92 1.84
N GLN A 194 -0.17 12.44 1.45
CA GLN A 194 -0.38 11.67 0.23
C GLN A 194 -1.72 12.05 -0.41
N MET A 195 -1.77 11.97 -1.75
CA MET A 195 -3.03 12.15 -2.47
C MET A 195 -3.87 10.87 -2.42
N GLN A 196 -5.16 10.99 -2.15
CA GLN A 196 -6.12 9.90 -2.24
C GLN A 196 -7.41 10.35 -2.92
N TYR A 197 -8.06 9.41 -3.59
CA TYR A 197 -9.40 9.59 -4.13
C TYR A 197 -10.39 9.00 -3.12
N GLN A 198 -11.17 9.85 -2.48
CA GLN A 198 -12.16 9.48 -1.47
C GLN A 198 -13.50 10.10 -1.84
N GLU A 199 -14.58 9.32 -1.79
CA GLU A 199 -15.95 9.81 -2.05
C GLU A 199 -16.06 10.65 -3.33
N SER A 200 -15.45 10.17 -4.41
CA SER A 200 -15.39 10.86 -5.71
C SER A 200 -14.65 12.20 -5.71
N ARG A 201 -13.87 12.51 -4.66
CA ARG A 201 -13.05 13.73 -4.55
C ARG A 201 -11.58 13.38 -4.33
N ILE A 202 -10.73 14.28 -4.82
CA ILE A 202 -9.29 14.22 -4.53
C ILE A 202 -9.06 14.94 -3.20
N LYS A 203 -8.37 14.27 -2.27
CA LYS A 203 -7.99 14.81 -0.97
C LYS A 203 -6.51 14.54 -0.71
N LEU A 204 -5.87 15.45 0.02
CA LEU A 204 -4.59 15.20 0.65
C LEU A 204 -4.87 14.65 2.06
N VAL A 205 -4.28 13.50 2.35
CA VAL A 205 -4.52 12.81 3.61
C VAL A 205 -3.20 12.47 4.29
N SER A 206 -3.26 12.23 5.61
CA SER A 206 -2.10 11.83 6.38
C SER A 206 -1.47 10.53 5.85
N LEU A 207 -0.19 10.38 6.10
CA LEU A 207 0.54 9.17 5.79
C LEU A 207 0.10 8.03 6.71
N LYS A 208 0.24 6.79 6.23
CA LYS A 208 -0.27 5.60 6.90
C LYS A 208 0.38 5.31 8.26
N THR A 209 1.63 5.72 8.45
CA THR A 209 2.40 5.48 9.68
C THR A 209 3.19 6.73 10.05
N ARG A 210 3.51 6.89 11.35
CA ARG A 210 4.32 8.01 11.85
C ARG A 210 5.68 8.10 11.15
N ASN A 211 6.33 6.98 10.90
CA ASN A 211 7.65 6.92 10.25
C ASN A 211 7.60 7.25 8.74
N ALA A 212 6.40 7.30 8.15
CA ALA A 212 6.26 7.71 6.76
C ALA A 212 6.46 9.23 6.59
N LYS A 213 6.18 10.04 7.63
CA LYS A 213 6.52 11.47 7.65
C LYS A 213 8.05 11.61 7.82
N ARG A 214 8.68 12.24 6.84
CA ARG A 214 10.13 12.31 6.76
C ARG A 214 10.60 13.44 5.86
N THR A 215 11.82 13.90 6.09
CA THR A 215 12.55 14.75 5.14
C THR A 215 13.55 13.88 4.39
N ILE A 216 13.52 13.91 3.07
CA ILE A 216 14.40 13.16 2.19
C ILE A 216 15.41 14.08 1.51
N GLN A 217 16.57 13.52 1.15
CA GLN A 217 17.61 14.23 0.39
C GLN A 217 17.36 14.07 -1.11
N MET A 218 17.61 15.11 -1.88
CA MET A 218 17.68 15.07 -3.34
C MET A 218 19.13 14.83 -3.79
N CYS A 219 19.32 14.04 -4.85
CA CYS A 219 20.59 14.05 -5.57
C CYS A 219 20.68 15.32 -6.45
N ASP A 220 21.90 15.67 -6.86
CA ASP A 220 22.16 16.89 -7.64
C ASP A 220 21.35 16.92 -8.94
N LYS A 221 21.24 15.79 -9.64
CA LYS A 221 20.44 15.68 -10.86
C LYS A 221 18.97 16.05 -10.63
N LEU A 222 18.40 15.60 -9.52
CA LEU A 222 17.01 15.92 -9.17
C LEU A 222 16.87 17.38 -8.73
N LYS A 223 17.86 17.92 -8.02
CA LYS A 223 17.89 19.32 -7.61
C LYS A 223 17.89 20.26 -8.81
N VAL A 224 18.75 20.00 -9.80
CA VAL A 224 18.82 20.77 -11.07
C VAL A 224 17.48 20.68 -11.82
N TYR A 225 16.89 19.50 -11.91
CA TYR A 225 15.57 19.32 -12.52
C TYR A 225 14.50 20.18 -11.83
N PHE A 226 14.46 20.17 -10.50
CA PHE A 226 13.47 20.95 -9.73
C PHE A 226 13.69 22.46 -9.84
N GLN A 227 14.93 22.93 -9.95
CA GLN A 227 15.24 24.34 -10.23
C GLN A 227 14.63 24.77 -11.57
N GLY A 228 14.89 24.04 -12.65
CA GLY A 228 14.29 24.32 -13.95
C GLY A 228 12.77 24.16 -13.97
N LEU A 229 12.22 23.25 -13.16
CA LEU A 229 10.77 23.11 -13.03
C LEU A 229 10.13 24.30 -12.29
N ALA A 230 10.81 24.86 -11.28
CA ALA A 230 10.36 26.04 -10.56
C ALA A 230 10.36 27.27 -11.47
N GLU A 231 11.43 27.48 -12.26
CA GLU A 231 11.52 28.56 -13.25
C GLU A 231 10.40 28.47 -14.31
N ARG A 232 10.17 27.27 -14.87
CA ARG A 232 9.04 27.07 -15.81
C ARG A 232 7.70 27.36 -15.15
N ARG A 233 7.50 26.94 -13.89
CA ARG A 233 6.26 27.21 -13.15
C ARG A 233 5.99 28.71 -12.99
N GLU A 234 7.00 29.52 -12.73
CA GLU A 234 6.88 30.99 -12.66
C GLU A 234 6.50 31.58 -14.02
N GLN A 235 7.12 31.10 -15.10
CA GLN A 235 6.76 31.50 -16.45
C GLN A 235 5.31 31.12 -16.82
N ASP A 236 4.89 29.89 -16.48
CA ASP A 236 3.53 29.41 -16.70
C ASP A 236 2.49 30.21 -15.89
N GLN A 237 2.85 30.69 -14.70
CA GLN A 237 1.98 31.57 -13.91
C GLN A 237 1.71 32.89 -14.60
N LEU A 238 2.68 33.42 -15.36
CA LEU A 238 2.55 34.66 -16.09
C LEU A 238 1.83 34.49 -17.43
N HIS A 239 2.20 33.46 -18.19
CA HIS A 239 1.74 33.29 -19.56
C HIS A 239 0.42 32.51 -19.69
N LEU A 240 0.08 31.68 -18.71
CA LEU A 240 -1.10 30.80 -18.71
C LEU A 240 -2.08 31.11 -17.57
N ALA A 241 -2.05 32.34 -17.02
CA ALA A 241 -2.83 32.72 -15.84
C ALA A 241 -4.33 32.39 -16.00
N ASP A 242 -4.96 32.79 -17.11
CA ASP A 242 -6.38 32.55 -17.38
C ASP A 242 -6.71 31.04 -17.49
N LEU A 243 -5.86 30.26 -18.18
CA LEU A 243 -6.03 28.82 -18.31
C LEU A 243 -5.87 28.12 -16.96
N ARG A 244 -4.93 28.57 -16.15
CA ARG A 244 -4.70 28.03 -14.80
C ARG A 244 -5.88 28.32 -13.88
N GLU A 245 -6.45 29.50 -13.95
CA GLU A 245 -7.64 29.86 -13.20
C GLU A 245 -8.84 29.00 -13.58
N GLN A 246 -9.04 28.77 -14.87
CA GLN A 246 -10.13 27.93 -15.37
C GLN A 246 -9.97 26.44 -15.04
N ASN A 247 -8.75 25.92 -15.10
CA ASN A 247 -8.48 24.48 -14.98
C ASN A 247 -8.13 24.03 -13.55
N GLN A 248 -7.71 24.95 -12.68
CA GLN A 248 -7.35 24.60 -11.31
C GLN A 248 -8.53 23.96 -10.56
N ARG A 249 -8.20 23.01 -9.70
CA ARG A 249 -9.17 22.38 -8.81
C ARG A 249 -8.85 22.70 -7.36
N ILE A 250 -9.89 22.92 -6.60
CA ILE A 250 -9.77 23.07 -5.16
C ILE A 250 -9.77 21.69 -4.51
N ILE A 251 -8.77 21.45 -3.68
CA ILE A 251 -8.49 20.19 -3.00
C ILE A 251 -8.53 20.42 -1.50
N GLU A 252 -9.08 19.47 -0.75
CA GLU A 252 -9.05 19.49 0.71
C GLU A 252 -7.67 19.00 1.20
N ASP A 253 -6.98 19.82 2.00
CA ASP A 253 -5.70 19.51 2.63
C ASP A 253 -5.90 18.82 3.99
N LEU A 254 -4.80 18.40 4.63
CA LEU A 254 -4.77 17.63 5.89
C LEU A 254 -5.52 18.28 7.05
N ASP A 255 -5.49 19.59 7.13
CA ASP A 255 -6.09 20.42 8.19
C ASP A 255 -7.52 20.84 7.85
N GLY A 256 -8.08 20.35 6.76
CA GLY A 256 -9.39 20.73 6.25
C GLY A 256 -9.38 22.04 5.44
N SER A 257 -8.22 22.70 5.31
CA SER A 257 -8.08 23.86 4.44
C SER A 257 -8.25 23.48 2.97
N LYS A 258 -8.52 24.47 2.14
CA LYS A 258 -8.67 24.30 0.70
C LYS A 258 -7.46 24.90 -0.01
N ILE A 259 -6.83 24.12 -0.83
CA ILE A 259 -5.68 24.53 -1.66
C ILE A 259 -6.01 24.37 -3.14
N SER A 260 -5.32 25.16 -3.98
CA SER A 260 -5.37 24.97 -5.43
C SER A 260 -4.51 23.78 -5.88
N SER A 261 -4.92 23.09 -6.94
CA SER A 261 -4.10 22.08 -7.62
C SER A 261 -2.74 22.64 -8.07
N THR A 262 -2.64 23.94 -8.32
CA THR A 262 -1.41 24.61 -8.75
C THR A 262 -0.36 24.73 -7.65
N GLU A 263 -0.72 24.44 -6.39
CA GLU A 263 0.22 24.31 -5.28
C GLU A 263 0.96 22.97 -5.26
N LEU A 264 0.45 21.97 -6.01
CA LEU A 264 1.09 20.66 -6.12
C LEU A 264 2.24 20.71 -7.14
N VAL A 265 3.29 19.93 -6.86
CA VAL A 265 4.43 19.77 -7.76
C VAL A 265 4.00 19.08 -9.06
N ASN A 266 3.18 18.05 -8.98
CA ASN A 266 2.63 17.33 -10.14
C ASN A 266 1.31 18.00 -10.60
N CYS A 267 1.43 19.18 -11.16
CA CYS A 267 0.37 19.92 -11.81
C CYS A 267 0.81 20.25 -13.23
N LEU A 268 -0.11 20.18 -14.20
CA LEU A 268 0.20 20.56 -15.60
C LEU A 268 0.39 22.07 -15.71
N PRO A 269 1.12 22.54 -16.73
CA PRO A 269 1.33 23.96 -17.00
C PRO A 269 0.03 24.78 -17.01
N ASP A 270 -1.03 24.23 -17.59
CA ASP A 270 -2.37 24.84 -17.69
C ASP A 270 -3.20 24.77 -16.40
N GLY A 271 -2.64 24.31 -15.27
CA GLY A 271 -3.32 24.22 -13.97
C GLY A 271 -4.11 22.94 -13.73
N LYS A 272 -4.21 22.03 -14.71
CA LYS A 272 -4.89 20.74 -14.51
C LYS A 272 -4.14 19.86 -13.53
N ILE A 273 -4.88 19.28 -12.59
CA ILE A 273 -4.32 18.36 -11.61
C ILE A 273 -3.90 17.04 -12.27
N GLN A 274 -2.72 16.58 -11.92
CA GLN A 274 -2.30 15.21 -12.18
C GLN A 274 -2.59 14.30 -10.98
N THR A 275 -2.87 13.05 -11.26
CA THR A 275 -3.18 12.02 -10.25
C THR A 275 -2.47 10.72 -10.58
N VAL A 276 -2.58 9.72 -9.72
CA VAL A 276 -2.06 8.37 -9.98
C VAL A 276 -2.53 7.78 -11.32
N ASN A 277 -3.67 8.24 -11.84
CA ASN A 277 -4.19 7.80 -13.13
C ASN A 277 -3.32 8.28 -14.30
N SER A 278 -2.54 9.35 -14.13
CA SER A 278 -1.61 9.86 -15.15
C SER A 278 -0.54 8.84 -15.54
N MET A 279 -0.28 7.83 -14.68
CA MET A 279 0.65 6.73 -14.97
C MET A 279 0.02 5.56 -15.74
N LYS A 280 -1.30 5.56 -15.98
CA LYS A 280 -1.95 4.44 -16.69
C LYS A 280 -1.51 4.34 -18.16
N TYR A 281 -1.54 5.46 -18.87
CA TYR A 281 -1.13 5.51 -20.27
C TYR A 281 0.35 5.11 -20.44
N PRO A 282 1.31 5.75 -19.73
CA PRO A 282 2.72 5.30 -19.76
C PRO A 282 2.88 3.80 -19.49
N THR A 283 2.18 3.25 -18.50
CA THR A 283 2.27 1.81 -18.15
C THR A 283 1.89 0.92 -19.34
N GLN A 284 0.83 1.28 -20.07
CA GLN A 284 0.35 0.52 -21.23
C GLN A 284 1.28 0.67 -22.44
N GLU A 285 1.71 1.89 -22.71
CA GLU A 285 2.57 2.21 -23.85
C GLU A 285 3.96 1.61 -23.72
N ILE A 286 4.60 1.71 -22.54
CA ILE A 286 5.91 1.12 -22.25
C ILE A 286 5.86 -0.41 -22.44
N LYS A 287 4.79 -1.06 -21.99
CA LYS A 287 4.60 -2.49 -22.20
C LYS A 287 4.47 -2.83 -23.68
N ALA A 288 3.67 -2.06 -24.42
CA ALA A 288 3.42 -2.31 -25.85
C ALA A 288 4.67 -2.05 -26.71
N LYS A 289 5.43 -0.98 -26.42
CA LYS A 289 6.55 -0.54 -27.25
C LYS A 289 7.86 -1.25 -26.90
N TYR A 290 8.10 -1.50 -25.63
CA TYR A 290 9.40 -2.00 -25.16
C TYR A 290 9.32 -3.37 -24.45
N GLY A 291 8.13 -3.93 -24.27
CA GLY A 291 7.93 -5.20 -23.55
C GLY A 291 8.15 -5.10 -22.03
N ILE A 292 8.47 -3.91 -21.51
CA ILE A 292 8.79 -3.71 -20.10
C ILE A 292 7.49 -3.66 -19.27
N MET A 293 7.40 -4.51 -18.24
CA MET A 293 6.27 -4.52 -17.30
C MET A 293 6.41 -3.38 -16.28
N PHE A 294 6.13 -2.16 -16.74
CA PHE A 294 6.24 -0.98 -15.89
C PHE A 294 5.13 -0.94 -14.84
N LYS A 295 5.52 -0.88 -13.57
CA LYS A 295 4.67 -0.49 -12.44
C LYS A 295 5.42 0.55 -11.62
N TYR A 296 4.77 1.68 -11.34
CA TYR A 296 5.42 2.76 -10.59
C TYR A 296 6.13 2.28 -9.30
N HIS A 297 5.54 1.31 -8.59
CA HIS A 297 6.13 0.77 -7.35
C HIS A 297 7.47 0.06 -7.58
N TYR A 298 7.72 -0.44 -8.78
CA TYR A 298 9.01 -1.04 -9.14
C TYR A 298 10.15 -0.02 -9.17
N LEU A 299 9.88 1.27 -9.44
CA LEU A 299 10.87 2.34 -9.28
C LEU A 299 11.38 2.42 -7.85
N ARG A 300 10.46 2.31 -6.89
CA ARG A 300 10.82 2.29 -5.47
C ARG A 300 11.62 1.03 -5.09
N HIS A 301 11.27 -0.12 -5.65
CA HIS A 301 12.07 -1.34 -5.46
C HIS A 301 13.45 -1.17 -6.07
N THR A 302 13.54 -0.66 -7.29
CA THR A 302 14.80 -0.37 -7.98
C THR A 302 15.67 0.60 -7.18
N TYR A 303 15.08 1.70 -6.68
CA TYR A 303 15.77 2.64 -5.81
C TYR A 303 16.36 1.94 -4.57
N GLY A 304 15.54 1.13 -3.87
CA GLY A 304 15.98 0.38 -2.70
C GLY A 304 17.13 -0.59 -3.00
N THR A 305 17.04 -1.34 -4.11
CA THR A 305 18.08 -2.27 -4.57
C THR A 305 19.38 -1.54 -4.92
N MET A 306 19.29 -0.48 -5.73
CA MET A 306 20.49 0.31 -6.11
C MET A 306 21.18 0.96 -4.91
N MET A 307 20.43 1.49 -3.95
CA MET A 307 21.00 2.07 -2.73
C MET A 307 21.64 1.00 -1.85
N ALA A 308 21.09 -0.21 -1.83
CA ALA A 308 21.71 -1.34 -1.15
C ALA A 308 23.00 -1.81 -1.86
N GLU A 309 23.02 -1.84 -3.20
CA GLU A 309 24.23 -2.10 -4.01
C GLU A 309 25.36 -1.10 -3.74
N LEU A 310 24.99 0.16 -3.50
CA LEU A 310 25.92 1.23 -3.11
C LEU A 310 26.32 1.17 -1.62
N ASN A 311 26.00 0.08 -0.92
CA ASN A 311 26.30 -0.11 0.51
C ASN A 311 25.75 1.00 1.43
N THR A 312 24.63 1.63 1.08
CA THR A 312 23.99 2.63 1.93
C THR A 312 23.57 1.98 3.26
N PRO A 313 23.90 2.55 4.43
CA PRO A 313 23.49 1.99 5.71
C PRO A 313 21.99 1.76 5.80
N GLN A 314 21.56 0.56 6.25
CA GLN A 314 20.15 0.14 6.25
C GLN A 314 19.22 1.13 6.96
N HIS A 315 19.66 1.72 8.08
CA HIS A 315 18.86 2.67 8.84
C HIS A 315 18.63 3.98 8.08
N LEU A 316 19.62 4.45 7.30
CA LEU A 316 19.48 5.64 6.45
C LEU A 316 18.51 5.35 5.28
N LEU A 317 18.67 4.20 4.62
CA LEU A 317 17.74 3.79 3.55
C LEU A 317 16.33 3.59 4.08
N CYS A 318 16.17 2.98 5.27
CA CYS A 318 14.89 2.81 5.94
C CYS A 318 14.22 4.16 6.21
N SER A 319 14.97 5.15 6.72
CA SER A 319 14.52 6.51 6.97
C SER A 319 14.14 7.22 5.66
N GLN A 320 15.01 7.21 4.66
CA GLN A 320 14.79 7.83 3.36
C GLN A 320 13.54 7.27 2.66
N MET A 321 13.34 5.96 2.70
CA MET A 321 12.16 5.31 2.14
C MET A 321 10.90 5.43 3.01
N GLY A 322 11.02 5.75 4.31
CA GLY A 322 9.89 5.81 5.24
C GLY A 322 9.25 4.44 5.49
N HIS A 323 10.08 3.43 5.75
CA HIS A 323 9.62 2.12 6.17
C HIS A 323 9.37 2.12 7.68
N GLY A 324 8.19 1.63 8.09
CA GLY A 324 7.86 1.50 9.52
C GLY A 324 8.57 0.33 10.20
N ASN A 325 9.14 -0.60 9.43
CA ASN A 325 9.88 -1.77 9.89
C ASN A 325 11.13 -1.94 9.05
N ILE A 326 12.28 -2.07 9.70
CA ILE A 326 13.59 -2.27 9.06
C ILE A 326 13.64 -3.57 8.24
N GLN A 327 12.86 -4.60 8.62
CA GLN A 327 12.77 -5.86 7.89
C GLN A 327 12.32 -5.66 6.44
N VAL A 328 11.52 -4.64 6.15
CA VAL A 328 11.11 -4.30 4.78
C VAL A 328 12.31 -3.82 3.98
N THR A 329 13.19 -3.02 4.58
CA THR A 329 14.42 -2.54 3.95
C THR A 329 15.45 -3.66 3.81
N GLN A 330 15.54 -4.54 4.79
CA GLN A 330 16.48 -5.67 4.82
C GLN A 330 16.35 -6.60 3.61
N ARG A 331 15.13 -6.73 3.06
CA ARG A 331 14.88 -7.55 1.86
C ARG A 331 15.69 -7.11 0.65
N TYR A 332 15.98 -5.82 0.49
CA TYR A 332 16.82 -5.31 -0.59
C TYR A 332 18.27 -5.78 -0.47
N TYR A 333 18.79 -5.88 0.76
CA TYR A 333 20.16 -6.36 1.03
C TYR A 333 20.26 -7.88 0.90
N ILE A 334 19.21 -8.63 1.26
CA ILE A 334 19.17 -10.09 1.11
C ILE A 334 19.13 -10.48 -0.38
N ALA A 335 18.38 -9.75 -1.21
CA ALA A 335 18.31 -9.99 -2.65
C ALA A 335 19.69 -9.80 -3.35
N LEU A 336 20.58 -8.98 -2.77
CA LEU A 336 21.95 -8.80 -3.25
C LEU A 336 22.90 -9.95 -2.90
N SER A 337 22.48 -10.90 -2.06
CA SER A 337 23.35 -11.93 -1.51
C SER A 337 24.05 -12.82 -2.57
N ARG A 338 23.55 -12.90 -3.80
CA ARG A 338 24.22 -13.58 -4.91
C ARG A 338 25.45 -12.79 -5.40
N ALA A 339 25.35 -11.47 -5.54
CA ALA A 339 26.51 -10.61 -5.81
C ALA A 339 27.40 -10.41 -4.55
N GLY A 340 26.78 -10.52 -3.36
CA GLY A 340 27.46 -10.42 -2.06
C GLY A 340 28.43 -11.57 -1.75
N ILE A 341 28.31 -12.72 -2.41
CA ILE A 341 29.25 -13.84 -2.26
C ILE A 341 30.66 -13.43 -2.74
N ASP A 342 30.77 -12.68 -3.82
CA ASP A 342 32.08 -12.22 -4.33
C ASP A 342 32.68 -11.18 -3.39
N ILE A 343 31.87 -10.24 -2.87
CA ILE A 343 32.31 -9.27 -1.85
C ILE A 343 32.70 -9.99 -0.55
N LEU A 344 31.93 -11.00 -0.12
CA LEU A 344 32.30 -11.83 1.04
C LEU A 344 33.65 -12.51 0.82
N ARG A 345 33.87 -13.12 -0.37
CA ARG A 345 35.15 -13.77 -0.73
C ARG A 345 36.31 -12.78 -0.72
N GLU A 346 36.14 -11.57 -1.28
CA GLU A 346 37.15 -10.52 -1.23
C GLU A 346 37.46 -10.10 0.22
N ASN A 347 36.42 -9.93 1.06
CA ASN A 347 36.61 -9.56 2.45
C ASN A 347 37.29 -10.67 3.26
N LEU A 348 36.95 -11.94 3.01
CA LEU A 348 37.64 -13.07 3.63
C LEU A 348 39.15 -13.15 3.22
N ASN A 349 39.47 -12.77 1.99
CA ASN A 349 40.88 -12.73 1.52
C ASN A 349 41.65 -11.54 2.11
N ARG A 350 41.04 -10.61 2.79
CA ARG A 350 41.69 -9.48 3.48
C ARG A 350 41.91 -9.75 4.98
N LEU A 351 41.36 -10.84 5.54
CA LEU A 351 41.64 -11.31 6.89
C LEU A 351 42.98 -12.08 6.96
#